data_a90440a1a9e696ba1367fdf4c9af5465
#
_entry.id   a90440a1a9e696ba1367fdf4c9af5465
#
_cell.length_a   1.000
_cell.length_b   1.000
_cell.length_c   1.000
_cell.angle_alpha   90.00
_cell.angle_beta   90.00
_cell.angle_gamma   90.00
#
_symmetry.space_group_name_H-M   'P 1'
#
loop_
_entity.id
_entity.type
_entity.pdbx_description
1 polymer ?
#
loop_
_entity_poly.entity_id
_entity_poly.type
_entity_poly.pdbx_seq_one_letter_code
_entity_poly.pdbx_strand_id
1 'polypeptide(L)'
;MELLEYLRRQFAYDEWANREVLAGLKASANTPLRPRQLLAHILSAERLWLERLRKQPQSLPVWPDFTLDECEEQIADVARLWRNFLTQLHPAGFLETVVYKNSKGEPWTSTVEDILTHVVLHSAYHRGQIASLMRAGGEQPAYTDFIHAVRQGLFE
;
A
#
# COMPACT_ATOMS: atom_id res chain seq x y z
N MET A 1 17.96 -12.73 -9.43
CA MET A 1 16.79 -11.83 -9.48
C MET A 1 17.27 -10.40 -9.41
N GLU A 2 16.94 -9.61 -10.39
CA GLU A 2 17.25 -8.19 -10.41
C GLU A 2 16.41 -7.45 -9.34
N LEU A 3 16.96 -6.37 -8.77
CA LEU A 3 16.25 -5.59 -7.74
C LEU A 3 14.87 -5.11 -8.20
N LEU A 4 14.76 -4.66 -9.44
CA LEU A 4 13.49 -4.21 -10.00
C LEU A 4 12.45 -5.34 -10.06
N GLU A 5 12.86 -6.53 -10.46
CA GLU A 5 12.00 -7.71 -10.47
C GLU A 5 11.54 -8.08 -9.06
N TYR A 6 12.46 -8.04 -8.10
CA TYR A 6 12.14 -8.26 -6.69
C TYR A 6 11.11 -7.24 -6.18
N LEU A 7 11.29 -5.96 -6.49
CA LEU A 7 10.34 -4.91 -6.08
C LEU A 7 8.97 -5.07 -6.75
N ARG A 8 8.94 -5.40 -8.03
CA ARG A 8 7.66 -5.71 -8.72
C ARG A 8 6.90 -6.82 -8.02
N ARG A 9 7.62 -7.85 -7.61
CA ARG A 9 7.04 -8.97 -6.84
C ARG A 9 6.50 -8.51 -5.49
N GLN A 10 7.20 -7.62 -4.78
CA GLN A 10 6.73 -7.06 -3.52
C GLN A 10 5.46 -6.20 -3.69
N PHE A 11 5.37 -5.42 -4.74
CA PHE A 11 4.16 -4.64 -5.05
C PHE A 11 2.99 -5.51 -5.50
N ALA A 12 3.25 -6.61 -6.20
CA ALA A 12 2.21 -7.60 -6.52
C ALA A 12 1.65 -8.25 -5.24
N TYR A 13 2.52 -8.61 -4.30
CA TYR A 13 2.09 -9.08 -2.98
C TYR A 13 1.25 -8.02 -2.25
N ASP A 14 1.69 -6.78 -2.26
CA ASP A 14 1.00 -5.68 -1.57
C ASP A 14 -0.42 -5.47 -2.12
N GLU A 15 -0.58 -5.47 -3.43
CA GLU A 15 -1.89 -5.42 -4.10
C GLU A 15 -2.78 -6.59 -3.67
N TRP A 16 -2.28 -7.81 -3.73
CA TRP A 16 -3.00 -8.99 -3.29
C TRP A 16 -3.43 -8.87 -1.83
N ALA A 17 -2.52 -8.49 -0.94
CA ALA A 17 -2.78 -8.37 0.48
C ALA A 17 -3.83 -7.30 0.80
N ASN A 18 -3.80 -6.16 0.10
CA ASN A 18 -4.81 -5.11 0.24
C ASN A 18 -6.20 -5.61 -0.21
N ARG A 19 -6.27 -6.41 -1.29
CA ARG A 19 -7.52 -7.03 -1.74
C ARG A 19 -8.08 -8.03 -0.74
N GLU A 20 -7.21 -8.83 -0.12
CA GLU A 20 -7.62 -9.79 0.92
C GLU A 20 -8.16 -9.06 2.15
N VAL A 21 -7.51 -7.98 2.58
CA VAL A 21 -8.01 -7.14 3.69
C VAL A 21 -9.38 -6.55 3.35
N LEU A 22 -9.55 -6.02 2.15
CA LEU A 22 -10.84 -5.50 1.70
C LEU A 22 -11.93 -6.58 1.75
N ALA A 23 -11.64 -7.77 1.24
CA ALA A 23 -12.58 -8.90 1.26
C ALA A 23 -12.98 -9.27 2.70
N GLY A 24 -12.02 -9.30 3.61
CA GLY A 24 -12.28 -9.54 5.03
C GLY A 24 -13.17 -8.48 5.68
N LEU A 25 -12.96 -7.21 5.34
CA LEU A 25 -13.80 -6.11 5.82
C LEU A 25 -15.21 -6.17 5.24
N LYS A 26 -15.36 -6.51 3.96
CA LYS A 26 -16.66 -6.68 3.31
C LYS A 26 -17.44 -7.88 3.88
N ALA A 27 -16.76 -8.93 4.30
CA ALA A 27 -17.38 -10.11 4.91
C ALA A 27 -17.82 -9.89 6.36
N SER A 28 -17.36 -8.83 6.99
CA SER A 28 -17.70 -8.46 8.37
C SER A 28 -19.16 -8.04 8.46
N ALA A 29 -19.91 -8.55 9.45
CA ALA A 29 -21.35 -8.22 9.63
C ALA A 29 -21.57 -6.72 9.88
N ASN A 30 -20.63 -6.08 10.61
CA ASN A 30 -20.59 -4.65 10.80
C ASN A 30 -19.15 -4.22 10.48
N THR A 31 -18.92 -3.54 9.38
CA THR A 31 -17.59 -3.09 9.00
C THR A 31 -16.99 -2.23 10.12
N PRO A 32 -15.91 -2.68 10.78
CA PRO A 32 -15.33 -1.91 11.87
C PRO A 32 -14.71 -0.62 11.34
N LEU A 33 -14.99 0.50 12.02
CA LEU A 33 -14.61 1.84 11.56
C LEU A 33 -13.09 2.00 11.44
N ARG A 34 -12.33 1.66 12.49
CA ARG A 34 -10.88 1.89 12.50
C ARG A 34 -10.13 1.05 11.48
N PRO A 35 -10.40 -0.25 11.32
CA PRO A 35 -9.85 -1.05 10.23
C PRO A 35 -10.13 -0.46 8.84
N ARG A 36 -11.33 0.02 8.58
CA ARG A 36 -11.67 0.69 7.31
C ARG A 36 -10.85 1.97 7.10
N GLN A 37 -10.71 2.79 8.15
CA GLN A 37 -9.88 4.01 8.11
C GLN A 37 -8.40 3.67 7.84
N LEU A 38 -7.88 2.61 8.42
CA LEU A 38 -6.51 2.15 8.20
C LEU A 38 -6.30 1.68 6.77
N LEU A 39 -7.25 0.95 6.18
CA LEU A 39 -7.15 0.57 4.76
C LEU A 39 -7.17 1.81 3.85
N ALA A 40 -8.06 2.75 4.11
CA ALA A 40 -8.10 4.01 3.37
C ALA A 40 -6.78 4.78 3.48
N HIS A 41 -6.15 4.79 4.67
CA HIS A 41 -4.85 5.41 4.89
C HIS A 41 -3.73 4.70 4.12
N ILE A 42 -3.71 3.36 4.09
CA ILE A 42 -2.76 2.60 3.28
C ILE A 42 -2.82 3.06 1.82
N LEU A 43 -4.01 3.10 1.24
CA LEU A 43 -4.21 3.45 -0.16
C LEU A 43 -3.84 4.90 -0.46
N SER A 44 -4.19 5.81 0.43
CA SER A 44 -3.79 7.22 0.32
C SER A 44 -2.29 7.40 0.42
N ALA A 45 -1.62 6.69 1.32
CA ALA A 45 -0.17 6.74 1.49
C ALA A 45 0.57 6.18 0.25
N GLU A 46 0.11 5.07 -0.30
CA GLU A 46 0.67 4.51 -1.54
C GLU A 46 0.58 5.51 -2.70
N ARG A 47 -0.56 6.18 -2.84
CA ARG A 47 -0.74 7.24 -3.84
C ARG A 47 0.17 8.43 -3.58
N LEU A 48 0.25 8.89 -2.35
CA LEU A 48 1.07 10.05 -1.96
C LEU A 48 2.55 9.83 -2.31
N TRP A 49 3.09 8.67 -1.99
CA TRP A 49 4.47 8.35 -2.32
C TRP A 49 4.73 8.28 -3.81
N LEU A 50 3.79 7.76 -4.58
CA LEU A 50 3.87 7.77 -6.04
C LEU A 50 3.84 9.20 -6.60
N GLU A 51 2.98 10.05 -6.06
CA GLU A 51 2.90 11.46 -6.44
C GLU A 51 4.21 12.20 -6.13
N ARG A 52 4.83 11.92 -4.97
CA ARG A 52 6.16 12.45 -4.63
C ARG A 52 7.24 12.00 -5.61
N LEU A 53 7.26 10.72 -5.97
CA LEU A 53 8.18 10.18 -6.98
C LEU A 53 7.99 10.82 -8.36
N ARG A 54 6.76 11.14 -8.72
CA ARG A 54 6.40 11.80 -9.99
C ARG A 54 6.43 13.32 -9.94
N LYS A 55 6.79 13.89 -8.79
CA LYS A 55 6.77 15.35 -8.56
C LYS A 55 5.42 15.98 -8.85
N GLN A 56 4.36 15.27 -8.50
CA GLN A 56 2.97 15.70 -8.61
C GLN A 56 2.45 16.18 -7.26
N PRO A 57 1.47 17.10 -7.23
CA PRO A 57 0.86 17.53 -5.99
C PRO A 57 0.07 16.40 -5.33
N GLN A 58 -0.03 16.44 -4.00
CA GLN A 58 -0.86 15.52 -3.23
C GLN A 58 -2.34 15.67 -3.62
N SER A 59 -2.96 14.59 -4.04
CA SER A 59 -4.35 14.57 -4.50
C SER A 59 -5.36 14.15 -3.45
N LEU A 60 -4.93 13.45 -2.39
CA LEU A 60 -5.79 12.91 -1.35
C LEU A 60 -5.29 13.34 0.04
N PRO A 61 -6.20 13.51 1.02
CA PRO A 61 -5.78 13.65 2.41
C PRO A 61 -5.08 12.36 2.89
N VAL A 62 -4.22 12.48 3.90
CA VAL A 62 -3.49 11.33 4.46
C VAL A 62 -4.44 10.31 5.09
N TRP A 63 -5.56 10.76 5.64
CA TRP A 63 -6.62 9.95 6.25
C TRP A 63 -7.97 10.22 5.57
N PRO A 64 -8.19 9.71 4.35
CA PRO A 64 -9.46 9.91 3.65
C PRO A 64 -10.57 9.07 4.28
N ASP A 65 -11.79 9.55 4.17
CA ASP A 65 -12.97 8.80 4.62
C ASP A 65 -13.59 8.02 3.45
N PHE A 66 -12.92 6.94 3.07
CA PHE A 66 -13.40 6.07 2.00
C PHE A 66 -14.42 5.05 2.50
N THR A 67 -15.45 4.82 1.70
CA THR A 67 -16.29 3.61 1.79
C THR A 67 -15.49 2.40 1.34
N LEU A 68 -15.99 1.19 1.61
CA LEU A 68 -15.34 -0.03 1.10
C LEU A 68 -15.35 -0.10 -0.43
N ASP A 69 -16.39 0.41 -1.09
CA ASP A 69 -16.44 0.47 -2.55
C ASP A 69 -15.41 1.45 -3.10
N GLU A 70 -15.24 2.61 -2.46
CA GLU A 70 -14.17 3.55 -2.80
C GLU A 70 -12.77 2.95 -2.54
N CYS A 71 -12.58 2.18 -1.47
CA CYS A 71 -11.35 1.43 -1.24
C CYS A 71 -11.07 0.44 -2.38
N GLU A 72 -12.08 -0.28 -2.86
CA GLU A 72 -11.94 -1.21 -3.98
C GLU A 72 -11.46 -0.51 -5.25
N GLU A 73 -12.06 0.63 -5.59
CA GLU A 73 -11.64 1.45 -6.72
C GLU A 73 -10.20 1.96 -6.56
N GLN A 74 -9.85 2.41 -5.36
CA GLN A 74 -8.50 2.90 -5.06
C GLN A 74 -7.45 1.79 -5.13
N ILE A 75 -7.74 0.58 -4.66
CA ILE A 75 -6.83 -0.57 -4.80
C ILE A 75 -6.50 -0.80 -6.28
N ALA A 76 -7.52 -0.86 -7.13
CA ALA A 76 -7.34 -1.09 -8.56
C ALA A 76 -6.52 0.03 -9.22
N ASP A 77 -6.83 1.28 -8.91
CA ASP A 77 -6.18 2.45 -9.52
C ASP A 77 -4.73 2.59 -9.05
N VAL A 78 -4.47 2.52 -7.76
CA VAL A 78 -3.13 2.63 -7.19
C VAL A 78 -2.23 1.48 -7.67
N ALA A 79 -2.73 0.26 -7.71
CA ALA A 79 -1.98 -0.90 -8.20
C ALA A 79 -1.58 -0.72 -9.68
N ARG A 80 -2.51 -0.23 -10.51
CA ARG A 80 -2.23 0.08 -11.92
C ARG A 80 -1.15 1.15 -12.06
N LEU A 81 -1.24 2.21 -11.26
CA LEU A 81 -0.27 3.32 -11.28
C LEU A 81 1.13 2.84 -10.86
N TRP A 82 1.23 2.02 -9.82
CA TRP A 82 2.51 1.45 -9.39
C TRP A 82 3.10 0.50 -10.43
N ARG A 83 2.29 -0.38 -11.04
CA ARG A 83 2.78 -1.24 -12.14
C ARG A 83 3.36 -0.42 -13.28
N ASN A 84 2.67 0.65 -13.69
CA ASN A 84 3.16 1.54 -14.73
C ASN A 84 4.48 2.21 -14.34
N PHE A 85 4.58 2.72 -13.12
CA PHE A 85 5.80 3.35 -12.63
C PHE A 85 6.98 2.36 -12.63
N LEU A 86 6.79 1.18 -12.05
CA LEU A 86 7.84 0.16 -11.96
C LEU A 86 8.24 -0.41 -13.32
N THR A 87 7.33 -0.41 -14.30
CA THR A 87 7.66 -0.82 -15.67
C THR A 87 8.57 0.20 -16.36
N GLN A 88 8.40 1.47 -16.06
CA GLN A 88 9.18 2.56 -16.66
C GLN A 88 10.47 2.86 -15.89
N LEU A 89 10.60 2.37 -14.67
CA LEU A 89 11.75 2.64 -13.82
C LEU A 89 12.98 1.91 -14.35
N HIS A 90 14.05 2.68 -14.63
CA HIS A 90 15.33 2.14 -15.01
C HIS A 90 16.17 1.82 -13.75
N PRO A 91 16.96 0.73 -13.73
CA PRO A 91 17.80 0.39 -12.56
C PRO A 91 18.70 1.51 -12.06
N ALA A 92 19.23 2.35 -12.97
CA ALA A 92 20.01 3.53 -12.59
C ALA A 92 19.22 4.56 -11.76
N GLY A 93 17.90 4.55 -11.82
CA GLY A 93 17.03 5.47 -11.08
C GLY A 93 16.85 5.14 -9.60
N PHE A 94 17.25 3.96 -9.13
CA PHE A 94 17.03 3.56 -7.74
C PHE A 94 17.72 4.47 -6.72
N LEU A 95 18.92 4.94 -7.04
CA LEU A 95 19.70 5.81 -6.16
C LEU A 95 19.40 7.31 -6.36
N GLU A 96 18.55 7.65 -7.30
CA GLU A 96 18.09 9.03 -7.46
C GLU A 96 17.37 9.49 -6.19
N THR A 97 17.55 10.76 -5.86
CA THR A 97 16.92 11.36 -4.68
C THR A 97 15.69 12.16 -5.05
N VAL A 98 14.71 12.09 -4.18
CA VAL A 98 13.46 12.84 -4.30
C VAL A 98 13.33 13.77 -3.11
N VAL A 99 13.10 15.05 -3.38
CA VAL A 99 12.83 16.07 -2.36
C VAL A 99 11.32 16.23 -2.23
N TYR A 100 10.83 16.20 -1.01
CA TYR A 100 9.41 16.36 -0.72
C TYR A 100 9.23 17.07 0.63
N LYS A 101 8.01 17.52 0.91
CA LYS A 101 7.64 18.02 2.23
C LYS A 101 6.76 17.00 2.94
N ASN A 102 7.01 16.78 4.24
CA ASN A 102 6.13 15.96 5.06
C ASN A 102 4.83 16.71 5.41
N SER A 103 3.94 16.08 6.17
CA SER A 103 2.66 16.66 6.60
C SER A 103 2.79 17.94 7.45
N LYS A 104 3.98 18.17 8.02
CA LYS A 104 4.31 19.39 8.80
C LYS A 104 4.93 20.50 7.94
N GLY A 105 5.10 20.27 6.63
CA GLY A 105 5.75 21.21 5.72
C GLY A 105 7.28 21.20 5.79
N GLU A 106 7.89 20.26 6.50
CA GLU A 106 9.35 20.12 6.61
C GLU A 106 9.92 19.45 5.35
N PRO A 107 11.03 19.99 4.79
CA PRO A 107 11.64 19.36 3.61
C PRO A 107 12.44 18.11 4.00
N TRP A 108 12.30 17.07 3.21
CA TRP A 108 13.03 15.81 3.34
C TRP A 108 13.54 15.34 1.99
N THR A 109 14.57 14.51 2.02
CA THR A 109 15.13 13.88 0.83
C THR A 109 15.27 12.39 1.08
N SER A 110 14.79 11.58 0.15
CA SER A 110 14.91 10.11 0.21
C SER A 110 15.27 9.57 -1.16
N THR A 111 15.94 8.40 -1.19
CA THR A 111 16.18 7.71 -2.45
C THR A 111 14.94 7.01 -2.96
N VAL A 112 14.88 6.76 -4.25
CA VAL A 112 13.76 6.01 -4.86
C VAL A 112 13.65 4.62 -4.22
N GLU A 113 14.75 3.89 -4.04
CA GLU A 113 14.73 2.55 -3.44
C GLU A 113 14.19 2.55 -2.00
N ASP A 114 14.57 3.55 -1.20
CA ASP A 114 14.05 3.67 0.17
C ASP A 114 12.56 3.95 0.19
N ILE A 115 12.08 4.80 -0.72
CA ILE A 115 10.64 5.09 -0.85
C ILE A 115 9.86 3.82 -1.24
N LEU A 116 10.34 3.06 -2.24
CA LEU A 116 9.70 1.81 -2.67
C LEU A 116 9.63 0.80 -1.53
N THR A 117 10.74 0.64 -0.81
CA THR A 117 10.80 -0.23 0.38
C THR A 117 9.83 0.25 1.47
N HIS A 118 9.82 1.55 1.75
CA HIS A 118 8.94 2.15 2.75
C HIS A 118 7.46 1.87 2.43
N VAL A 119 7.03 2.03 1.18
CA VAL A 119 5.63 1.81 0.78
C VAL A 119 5.18 0.40 1.15
N VAL A 120 5.95 -0.62 0.81
CA VAL A 120 5.62 -2.01 1.11
C VAL A 120 5.59 -2.28 2.62
N LEU A 121 6.59 -1.80 3.35
CA LEU A 121 6.67 -1.98 4.80
C LEU A 121 5.58 -1.22 5.55
N HIS A 122 5.28 0.00 5.15
CA HIS A 122 4.23 0.83 5.74
C HIS A 122 2.85 0.17 5.57
N SER A 123 2.55 -0.32 4.38
CA SER A 123 1.28 -1.00 4.11
C SER A 123 1.16 -2.28 4.96
N ALA A 124 2.22 -3.10 5.04
CA ALA A 124 2.23 -4.31 5.86
C ALA A 124 2.07 -4.01 7.36
N TYR A 125 2.71 -2.95 7.86
CA TYR A 125 2.56 -2.49 9.25
C TYR A 125 1.09 -2.19 9.57
N HIS A 126 0.42 -1.42 8.73
CA HIS A 126 -1.00 -1.07 8.95
C HIS A 126 -1.94 -2.26 8.73
N ARG A 127 -1.65 -3.18 7.81
CA ARG A 127 -2.44 -4.42 7.69
C ARG A 127 -2.35 -5.27 8.96
N GLY A 128 -1.21 -5.31 9.62
CA GLY A 128 -1.07 -5.95 10.93
C GLY A 128 -1.96 -5.31 12.00
N GLN A 129 -2.07 -3.99 12.02
CA GLN A 129 -2.99 -3.28 12.92
C GLN A 129 -4.45 -3.61 12.61
N ILE A 130 -4.83 -3.65 11.34
CA ILE A 130 -6.19 -4.04 10.92
C ILE A 130 -6.51 -5.44 11.44
N ALA A 131 -5.62 -6.42 11.23
CA ALA A 131 -5.82 -7.79 11.69
C ALA A 131 -5.99 -7.87 13.21
N SER A 132 -5.17 -7.15 13.96
CA SER A 132 -5.25 -7.09 15.42
C SER A 132 -6.58 -6.51 15.91
N LEU A 133 -7.03 -5.42 15.31
CA LEU A 133 -8.31 -4.78 15.66
C LEU A 133 -9.50 -5.66 15.30
N MET A 134 -9.48 -6.34 14.18
CA MET A 134 -10.53 -7.27 13.79
C MET A 134 -10.64 -8.44 14.75
N ARG A 135 -9.51 -9.05 15.16
CA ARG A 135 -9.53 -10.12 16.17
C ARG A 135 -10.08 -9.64 17.51
N ALA A 136 -9.66 -8.47 17.96
CA ALA A 136 -10.15 -7.87 19.21
C ALA A 136 -11.67 -7.61 19.16
N GLY A 137 -12.21 -7.33 17.98
CA GLY A 137 -13.66 -7.17 17.76
C GLY A 137 -14.42 -8.46 17.49
N GLY A 138 -13.78 -9.62 17.58
CA GLY A 138 -14.41 -10.92 17.32
C GLY A 138 -14.57 -11.28 15.85
N GLU A 139 -13.97 -10.53 14.96
CA GLU A 139 -14.02 -10.76 13.50
C GLU A 139 -12.83 -11.60 13.04
N GLN A 140 -13.00 -12.29 11.91
CA GLN A 140 -11.94 -13.07 11.28
C GLN A 140 -11.14 -12.18 10.31
N PRO A 141 -9.88 -11.82 10.62
CA PRO A 141 -9.06 -11.05 9.70
C PRO A 141 -8.58 -11.88 8.52
N ALA A 142 -8.27 -11.22 7.41
CA ALA A 142 -7.57 -11.85 6.30
C ALA A 142 -6.19 -12.35 6.73
N TYR A 143 -5.77 -13.47 6.16
CA TYR A 143 -4.44 -14.03 6.38
C TYR A 143 -3.50 -13.58 5.26
N THR A 144 -2.72 -12.55 5.51
CA THR A 144 -1.85 -11.91 4.50
C THR A 144 -0.36 -12.14 4.74
N ASP A 145 -0.02 -13.19 5.45
CA ASP A 145 1.38 -13.58 5.67
C ASP A 145 2.10 -13.82 4.34
N PHE A 146 3.23 -13.16 4.13
CA PHE A 146 3.95 -13.19 2.85
C PHE A 146 4.37 -14.60 2.44
N ILE A 147 4.95 -15.37 3.37
CA ILE A 147 5.43 -16.71 3.02
C ILE A 147 4.28 -17.68 2.75
N HIS A 148 3.13 -17.48 3.39
CA HIS A 148 1.92 -18.23 3.05
C HIS A 148 1.48 -17.93 1.62
N ALA A 149 1.40 -16.67 1.25
CA ALA A 149 1.02 -16.25 -0.09
C ALA A 149 1.97 -16.82 -1.17
N VAL A 150 3.28 -16.81 -0.91
CA VAL A 150 4.30 -17.42 -1.78
C VAL A 150 4.04 -18.90 -1.96
N ARG A 151 3.85 -19.65 -0.85
CA ARG A 151 3.62 -21.10 -0.90
C ARG A 151 2.37 -21.48 -1.67
N GLN A 152 1.39 -20.62 -1.71
CA GLN A 152 0.12 -20.84 -2.40
C GLN A 152 0.07 -20.23 -3.80
N GLY A 153 1.10 -19.52 -4.24
CA GLY A 153 1.12 -18.85 -5.55
C GLY A 153 0.02 -17.82 -5.74
N LEU A 154 -0.29 -17.02 -4.71
CA LEU A 154 -1.48 -16.17 -4.69
C LEU A 154 -1.33 -14.84 -5.41
N PHE A 155 -0.12 -14.44 -5.76
CA PHE A 155 0.16 -13.14 -6.40
C PHE A 155 1.22 -13.22 -7.52
N GLU A 156 1.60 -14.40 -7.97
CA GLU A 156 2.57 -14.63 -9.05
C GLU A 156 1.91 -15.13 -10.32
#